data_1475b66f59b375e4263ffb1c92c3ffb4
#
_entry.id   1475b66f59b375e4263ffb1c92c3ffb4
#
_cell.length_a   1.000
_cell.length_b   1.000
_cell.length_c   1.000
_cell.angle_alpha   90.00
_cell.angle_beta   90.00
_cell.angle_gamma   90.00
#
_symmetry.space_group_name_H-M   'P 1'
#
loop_
_entity.id
_entity.type
_entity.pdbx_description
1 polymer ?
#
loop_
_entity_poly.entity_id
_entity_poly.type
_entity_poly.pdbx_seq_one_letter_code
_entity_poly.pdbx_strand_id
1 'polypeptide(L)'
;MMSNPHFSFTLEIRIEGLETLDYLDNLFQKERFTEQGDAITFESEVDRVYLSSPNIIAVLDHERKRTFVIRKDGLPDVAVWNPWEKKSKSMSDFGDEEYKQMLCVDGAVIEKPVNLKPGEEWTGRLQLSIVPSSFCSDHLGLDRSDL
;
A
#
# COMPACT_ATOMS: atom_id res chain seq x y z
N MET A 1 4.12 -20.29 -24.37
CA MET A 1 3.84 -20.06 -23.90
C MET A 1 3.14 -19.80 -23.37
N MET A 2 2.98 -19.53 -23.40
CA MET A 2 2.44 -19.25 -22.94
C MET A 2 1.86 -18.72 -22.44
N SER A 3 1.65 -18.44 -22.33
CA SER A 3 1.21 -17.97 -21.86
C SER A 3 0.67 -17.60 -21.28
N ASN A 4 0.35 -17.37 -21.28
CA ASN A 4 -0.07 -17.00 -20.77
C ASN A 4 -0.47 -16.83 -19.86
N PRO A 5 -0.55 -16.96 -20.31
CA PRO A 5 -1.06 -16.80 -18.94
C PRO A 5 -0.57 -15.67 -18.21
N HIS A 6 -0.49 -14.72 -18.75
CA HIS A 6 -0.11 -13.59 -18.15
C HIS A 6 -1.05 -13.06 -17.24
N PHE A 7 -2.15 -13.55 -17.19
CA PHE A 7 -3.04 -13.17 -16.18
C PHE A 7 -2.51 -13.52 -14.85
N SER A 8 -1.70 -14.49 -14.75
CA SER A 8 -1.06 -14.86 -13.51
C SER A 8 -0.09 -13.80 -13.01
N PHE A 9 0.17 -12.76 -13.80
CA PHE A 9 1.03 -11.69 -13.37
C PHE A 9 0.32 -10.61 -12.60
N THR A 10 -0.99 -10.59 -12.58
CA THR A 10 -1.72 -9.65 -11.77
C THR A 10 -1.61 -10.07 -10.32
N LEU A 11 -1.24 -9.14 -9.45
CA LEU A 11 -1.24 -9.43 -8.03
C LEU A 11 -2.67 -9.57 -7.54
N GLU A 12 -2.95 -10.66 -6.85
CA GLU A 12 -4.26 -10.87 -6.23
C GLU A 12 -4.34 -10.09 -4.92
N ILE A 13 -3.91 -8.85 -4.95
CA ILE A 13 -3.83 -7.98 -3.79
C ILE A 13 -4.57 -6.69 -4.10
N ARG A 14 -5.29 -6.18 -3.11
CA ARG A 14 -5.91 -4.88 -3.21
C ARG A 14 -5.72 -4.13 -1.89
N ILE A 15 -5.59 -2.82 -1.97
CA ILE A 15 -5.47 -1.97 -0.79
C ILE A 15 -6.74 -1.18 -0.64
N GLU A 16 -7.32 -1.20 0.56
CA GLU A 16 -8.51 -0.43 0.91
C GLU A 16 -8.18 0.58 1.98
N GLY A 17 -8.84 1.71 1.94
CA GLY A 17 -8.62 2.82 2.87
C GLY A 17 -7.98 4.03 2.22
N LEU A 18 -7.61 3.94 0.96
CA LEU A 18 -6.95 5.04 0.25
C LEU A 18 -7.82 5.65 -0.85
N GLU A 19 -9.07 5.20 -0.98
CA GLU A 19 -9.99 5.74 -1.97
C GLU A 19 -10.25 7.23 -1.72
N THR A 20 -10.39 7.97 -2.79
CA THR A 20 -10.64 9.41 -2.83
C THR A 20 -9.50 10.30 -2.32
N LEU A 21 -8.39 9.73 -1.90
CA LEU A 21 -7.26 10.52 -1.42
C LEU A 21 -6.45 11.07 -2.59
N ASP A 22 -5.78 12.19 -2.35
CA ASP A 22 -4.78 12.68 -3.27
C ASP A 22 -3.49 11.91 -3.07
N TYR A 23 -2.74 11.75 -4.15
CA TYR A 23 -1.43 11.10 -4.06
C TYR A 23 -0.44 11.79 -5.00
N LEU A 24 0.84 11.64 -4.65
CA LEU A 24 1.95 12.08 -5.51
C LEU A 24 2.47 10.83 -6.22
N ASP A 25 2.58 10.92 -7.55
CA ASP A 25 3.01 9.77 -8.34
C ASP A 25 4.47 9.93 -8.73
N ASN A 26 5.33 9.11 -8.13
CA ASN A 26 6.77 9.20 -8.41
C ASN A 26 7.12 8.77 -9.83
N LEU A 27 6.25 8.01 -10.49
CA LEU A 27 6.46 7.64 -11.89
C LEU A 27 6.15 8.82 -12.83
N PHE A 28 5.48 9.84 -12.34
CA PHE A 28 5.14 11.05 -13.10
C PHE A 28 5.71 12.28 -12.40
N GLN A 29 6.97 12.19 -11.97
CA GLN A 29 7.70 13.32 -11.40
C GLN A 29 6.99 13.96 -10.20
N LYS A 30 6.36 13.13 -9.37
CA LYS A 30 5.65 13.56 -8.17
C LYS A 30 4.45 14.45 -8.46
N GLU A 31 3.87 14.31 -9.63
CA GLU A 31 2.66 15.04 -9.96
C GLU A 31 1.50 14.55 -9.07
N ARG A 32 0.60 15.46 -8.73
CA ARG A 32 -0.49 15.19 -7.80
C ARG A 32 -1.74 14.75 -8.54
N PHE A 33 -2.33 13.65 -8.10
CA PHE A 33 -3.56 13.10 -8.65
C PHE A 33 -4.51 12.75 -7.51
N THR A 34 -5.77 12.46 -7.84
CA THR A 34 -6.76 11.98 -6.88
C THR A 34 -7.13 10.54 -7.24
N GLU A 35 -7.15 9.67 -6.24
CA GLU A 35 -7.49 8.27 -6.45
C GLU A 35 -8.96 8.13 -6.86
N GLN A 36 -9.21 7.50 -7.99
CA GLN A 36 -10.56 7.34 -8.54
C GLN A 36 -11.16 5.96 -8.27
N GLY A 37 -10.34 5.00 -7.88
CA GLY A 37 -10.81 3.64 -7.64
C GLY A 37 -11.28 3.42 -6.23
N ASP A 38 -12.16 2.43 -6.05
CA ASP A 38 -12.62 2.03 -4.72
C ASP A 38 -11.53 1.31 -3.94
N ALA A 39 -10.59 0.73 -4.65
CA ALA A 39 -9.43 0.07 -4.05
C ALA A 39 -8.28 0.16 -5.03
N ILE A 40 -7.07 0.01 -4.52
CA ILE A 40 -5.88 0.01 -5.37
C ILE A 40 -5.55 -1.41 -5.73
N THR A 41 -5.43 -1.67 -7.03
CA THR A 41 -5.03 -2.97 -7.56
C THR A 41 -3.75 -2.81 -8.36
N PHE A 42 -3.07 -3.92 -8.63
CA PHE A 42 -1.74 -3.86 -9.20
C PHE A 42 -1.69 -4.59 -10.54
N GLU A 43 -1.60 -3.85 -11.62
CA GLU A 43 -1.47 -4.36 -12.98
C GLU A 43 -0.22 -3.83 -13.66
N SER A 44 0.50 -2.94 -13.00
CA SER A 44 1.72 -2.33 -13.52
C SER A 44 2.50 -1.76 -12.33
N GLU A 45 3.66 -1.18 -12.63
CA GLU A 45 4.46 -0.54 -11.59
C GLU A 45 3.68 0.58 -10.91
N VAL A 46 3.75 0.63 -9.58
CA VAL A 46 3.12 1.66 -8.77
C VAL A 46 4.18 2.20 -7.81
N ASP A 47 4.27 3.52 -7.74
CA ASP A 47 5.20 4.20 -6.83
C ASP A 47 4.55 5.51 -6.45
N ARG A 48 3.76 5.49 -5.38
CA ARG A 48 2.92 6.62 -4.99
C ARG A 48 3.01 6.91 -3.51
N VAL A 49 2.74 8.17 -3.15
CA VAL A 49 2.57 8.57 -1.76
C VAL A 49 1.17 9.13 -1.61
N TYR A 50 0.32 8.44 -0.88
CA TYR A 50 -1.05 8.89 -0.61
C TYR A 50 -1.02 9.84 0.58
N LEU A 51 -1.70 10.97 0.44
CA LEU A 51 -1.60 12.07 1.39
C LEU A 51 -2.77 12.09 2.37
N SER A 52 -2.49 12.40 3.62
CA SER A 52 -3.50 12.56 4.68
C SER A 52 -4.45 11.37 4.75
N SER A 53 -3.88 10.18 4.81
CA SER A 53 -4.65 8.94 4.80
C SER A 53 -5.21 8.61 6.18
N PRO A 54 -6.25 7.73 6.23
CA PRO A 54 -6.71 7.22 7.52
C PRO A 54 -5.60 6.48 8.25
N ASN A 55 -5.78 6.31 9.55
CA ASN A 55 -4.80 5.61 10.37
C ASN A 55 -4.88 4.10 10.22
N ILE A 56 -5.90 3.59 9.55
CA ILE A 56 -6.06 2.15 9.35
C ILE A 56 -6.22 1.87 7.88
N ILE A 57 -5.40 0.96 7.36
CA ILE A 57 -5.38 0.58 5.96
C ILE A 57 -5.37 -0.93 5.90
N ALA A 58 -6.15 -1.51 4.99
CA ALA A 58 -6.21 -2.95 4.81
C ALA A 58 -5.59 -3.35 3.49
N VAL A 59 -4.74 -4.38 3.54
CA VAL A 59 -4.13 -4.97 2.35
C VAL A 59 -4.66 -6.40 2.26
N LEU A 60 -5.51 -6.66 1.27
CA LEU A 60 -6.17 -7.94 1.11
C LEU A 60 -5.41 -8.79 0.10
N ASP A 61 -4.96 -9.95 0.56
CA ASP A 61 -4.26 -10.92 -0.27
C ASP A 61 -5.23 -12.07 -0.56
N HIS A 62 -5.87 -12.01 -1.73
CA HIS A 62 -6.88 -13.00 -2.09
C HIS A 62 -6.30 -14.37 -2.38
N GLU A 63 -5.09 -14.42 -2.89
CA GLU A 63 -4.45 -15.68 -3.23
C GLU A 63 -4.18 -16.51 -1.98
N ARG A 64 -3.68 -15.89 -0.93
CA ARG A 64 -3.37 -16.59 0.32
C ARG A 64 -4.47 -16.44 1.37
N LYS A 65 -5.57 -15.82 1.00
CA LYS A 65 -6.75 -15.66 1.85
C LYS A 65 -6.43 -15.05 3.21
N ARG A 66 -5.70 -13.96 3.18
CA ARG A 66 -5.33 -13.25 4.41
C ARG A 66 -5.41 -11.75 4.17
N THR A 67 -5.56 -11.01 5.25
CA THR A 67 -5.57 -9.54 5.19
C THR A 67 -4.57 -9.00 6.19
N PHE A 68 -3.76 -8.07 5.72
CA PHE A 68 -2.87 -7.33 6.58
C PHE A 68 -3.58 -6.04 6.96
N VAL A 69 -3.67 -5.77 8.27
CA VAL A 69 -4.24 -4.52 8.76
C VAL A 69 -3.10 -3.67 9.27
N ILE A 70 -2.95 -2.50 8.68
CA ILE A 70 -1.88 -1.57 9.05
C ILE A 70 -2.50 -0.44 9.84
N ARG A 71 -2.02 -0.27 11.08
CA ARG A 71 -2.42 0.85 11.94
C ARG A 71 -1.22 1.76 12.09
N LYS A 72 -1.41 3.05 11.84
CA LYS A 72 -0.34 4.01 11.96
C LYS A 72 -0.74 5.17 12.84
N ASP A 73 0.26 5.78 13.48
CA ASP A 73 0.06 6.92 14.35
C ASP A 73 1.24 7.85 14.15
N GLY A 74 0.96 9.14 13.97
CA GLY A 74 1.99 10.12 13.70
C GLY A 74 2.55 10.08 12.29
N LEU A 75 1.98 9.25 11.42
CA LEU A 75 2.41 9.08 10.05
C LEU A 75 1.23 9.37 9.13
N PRO A 76 1.03 10.63 8.69
CA PRO A 76 -0.17 10.99 7.96
C PRO A 76 -0.24 10.44 6.54
N ASP A 77 0.89 10.11 5.94
CA ASP A 77 0.92 9.69 4.55
C ASP A 77 1.27 8.22 4.42
N VAL A 78 0.98 7.64 3.25
CA VAL A 78 1.25 6.21 2.98
C VAL A 78 1.97 6.08 1.67
N ALA A 79 3.15 5.48 1.70
CA ALA A 79 3.89 5.15 0.49
C ALA A 79 3.51 3.75 0.03
N VAL A 80 3.19 3.61 -1.24
CA VAL A 80 2.82 2.34 -1.86
C VAL A 80 3.73 2.12 -3.05
N TRP A 81 4.44 1.00 -3.05
CA TRP A 81 5.39 0.70 -4.10
C TRP A 81 5.35 -0.77 -4.50
N ASN A 82 5.25 -1.02 -5.80
CA ASN A 82 5.47 -2.31 -6.41
C ASN A 82 6.34 -2.10 -7.63
N PRO A 83 7.54 -2.68 -7.69
CA PRO A 83 8.49 -2.44 -8.78
C PRO A 83 8.07 -3.02 -10.12
N TRP A 84 7.15 -3.97 -10.09
CA TRP A 84 6.71 -4.72 -11.27
C TRP A 84 7.89 -5.37 -11.99
N GLU A 85 7.64 -5.88 -13.17
CA GLU A 85 8.65 -6.67 -13.88
C GLU A 85 9.90 -5.87 -14.24
N LYS A 86 9.70 -4.68 -14.74
CA LYS A 86 10.80 -3.87 -15.25
C LYS A 86 11.86 -3.58 -14.19
N LYS A 87 11.43 -3.21 -12.99
CA LYS A 87 12.38 -2.87 -11.94
C LYS A 87 12.93 -4.10 -11.24
N SER A 88 12.17 -5.16 -11.14
CA SER A 88 12.67 -6.37 -10.51
C SER A 88 13.84 -6.97 -11.31
N LYS A 89 13.79 -6.84 -12.63
CA LYS A 89 14.88 -7.31 -13.48
C LYS A 89 16.17 -6.52 -13.31
N SER A 90 16.07 -5.27 -12.86
CA SER A 90 17.25 -4.45 -12.65
C SER A 90 17.82 -4.61 -11.24
N MET A 91 17.14 -5.34 -10.37
CA MET A 91 17.57 -5.57 -9.00
C MET A 91 18.27 -6.91 -8.89
N SER A 92 19.54 -6.90 -8.47
CA SER A 92 20.32 -8.13 -8.40
C SER A 92 19.81 -9.12 -7.37
N ASP A 93 19.07 -8.64 -6.37
CA ASP A 93 18.56 -9.52 -5.32
C ASP A 93 17.24 -10.17 -5.67
N PHE A 94 16.62 -9.79 -6.79
CA PHE A 94 15.33 -10.31 -7.18
C PHE A 94 15.45 -11.39 -8.24
N GLY A 95 14.70 -12.48 -8.10
CA GLY A 95 14.45 -13.40 -9.19
C GLY A 95 13.44 -12.77 -10.14
N ASP A 96 13.32 -13.33 -11.34
CA ASP A 96 12.50 -12.77 -12.42
C ASP A 96 11.03 -12.63 -12.06
N GLU A 97 10.53 -13.42 -11.12
CA GLU A 97 9.11 -13.43 -10.77
C GLU A 97 8.82 -12.89 -9.38
N GLU A 98 9.82 -12.41 -8.66
CA GLU A 98 9.61 -11.96 -7.29
C GLU A 98 8.82 -10.67 -7.20
N TYR A 99 8.76 -9.87 -8.28
CA TYR A 99 7.95 -8.66 -8.27
C TYR A 99 6.48 -8.93 -8.00
N LYS A 100 6.02 -10.14 -8.30
CA LYS A 100 4.63 -10.53 -8.05
C LYS A 100 4.33 -10.67 -6.58
N GLN A 101 5.35 -10.80 -5.75
CA GLN A 101 5.20 -10.95 -4.32
C GLN A 101 5.71 -9.75 -3.56
N MET A 102 6.17 -8.73 -4.28
CA MET A 102 6.77 -7.55 -3.68
C MET A 102 5.78 -6.41 -3.62
N LEU A 103 5.43 -6.03 -2.42
CA LEU A 103 4.61 -4.85 -2.19
C LEU A 103 5.09 -4.17 -0.92
N CYS A 104 5.42 -2.90 -1.03
CA CYS A 104 5.80 -2.09 0.11
C CYS A 104 4.68 -1.11 0.41
N VAL A 105 4.20 -1.12 1.65
CA VAL A 105 3.20 -0.17 2.13
C VAL A 105 3.71 0.36 3.45
N ASP A 106 4.10 1.62 3.46
CA ASP A 106 4.71 2.23 4.63
C ASP A 106 4.05 3.55 5.01
N GLY A 107 3.98 3.81 6.29
CA GLY A 107 3.60 5.14 6.77
C GLY A 107 4.73 6.13 6.49
N ALA A 108 4.35 7.38 6.24
CA ALA A 108 5.33 8.40 5.88
C ALA A 108 4.87 9.78 6.30
N VAL A 109 5.81 10.73 6.33
CA VAL A 109 5.53 12.15 6.56
C VAL A 109 6.15 12.89 5.39
N ILE A 110 5.37 13.12 4.35
CA ILE A 110 5.89 13.68 3.09
C ILE A 110 5.30 15.05 2.77
N GLU A 111 3.98 15.18 2.89
CA GLU A 111 3.33 16.43 2.46
C GLU A 111 3.68 17.61 3.36
N LYS A 112 3.62 17.40 4.66
CA LYS A 112 3.88 18.47 5.63
C LYS A 112 5.03 18.04 6.53
N PRO A 113 6.23 18.53 6.29
CA PRO A 113 7.38 18.15 7.11
C PRO A 113 7.17 18.48 8.58
N VAL A 114 7.73 17.64 9.44
CA VAL A 114 7.70 17.87 10.87
C VAL A 114 8.84 18.83 11.22
N ASN A 115 8.50 19.93 11.89
CA ASN A 115 9.50 20.89 12.36
C ASN A 115 9.61 20.79 13.87
N LEU A 116 10.79 20.47 14.36
CA LEU A 116 11.00 20.32 15.79
C LEU A 116 11.85 21.45 16.33
N LYS A 117 11.45 21.98 17.47
CA LYS A 117 12.26 22.94 18.22
C LYS A 117 13.14 22.15 19.19
N PRO A 118 14.23 22.75 19.69
CA PRO A 118 15.08 22.07 20.67
C PRO A 118 14.24 21.55 21.84
N GLY A 119 14.46 20.28 22.21
CA GLY A 119 13.72 19.65 23.29
C GLY A 119 12.41 19.01 22.91
N GLU A 120 11.94 19.22 21.71
CA GLU A 120 10.70 18.59 21.22
C GLU A 120 11.01 17.22 20.60
N GLU A 121 10.02 16.32 20.69
CA GLU A 121 10.13 15.00 20.10
C GLU A 121 8.98 14.76 19.13
N TRP A 122 9.23 13.93 18.12
CA TRP A 122 8.19 13.41 17.24
C TRP A 122 8.27 11.89 17.25
N THR A 123 7.10 11.24 17.27
CA THR A 123 7.04 9.79 17.26
C THR A 123 6.09 9.33 16.17
N GLY A 124 6.54 8.39 15.36
CA GLY A 124 5.70 7.70 14.39
C GLY A 124 5.63 6.22 14.75
N ARG A 125 4.46 5.61 14.61
CA ARG A 125 4.26 4.20 14.92
C ARG A 125 3.53 3.49 13.81
N LEU A 126 3.91 2.25 13.56
CA LEU A 126 3.25 1.40 12.60
C LEU A 126 3.04 0.04 13.25
N GLN A 127 1.81 -0.45 13.21
CA GLN A 127 1.48 -1.75 13.75
C GLN A 127 0.85 -2.59 12.64
N LEU A 128 1.35 -3.80 12.47
CA LEU A 128 0.87 -4.73 11.46
C LEU A 128 0.17 -5.90 12.13
N SER A 129 -1.04 -6.19 11.68
CA SER A 129 -1.79 -7.37 12.11
C SER A 129 -2.18 -8.18 10.89
N ILE A 130 -2.29 -9.49 11.06
CA ILE A 130 -2.66 -10.40 9.98
C ILE A 130 -3.86 -11.20 10.42
N VAL A 131 -4.90 -11.23 9.57
CA VAL A 131 -6.11 -12.00 9.85
C VAL A 131 -6.51 -12.80 8.61
N PRO A 132 -7.20 -13.96 8.78
CA PRO A 132 -7.67 -14.71 7.62
C PRO A 132 -8.74 -13.94 6.87
N SER A 133 -8.67 -13.93 5.54
CA SER A 133 -9.63 -13.17 4.74
C SER A 133 -11.06 -13.69 4.84
N SER A 134 -11.23 -15.00 4.95
CA SER A 134 -12.57 -15.58 5.09
C SER A 134 -13.27 -15.13 6.35
N PHE A 135 -12.49 -14.79 7.36
CA PHE A 135 -12.99 -14.25 8.62
C PHE A 135 -13.12 -12.74 8.52
N CYS A 136 -12.26 -12.13 7.75
CA CYS A 136 -12.07 -10.71 7.71
C CYS A 136 -13.21 -9.95 7.05
N SER A 137 -13.85 -10.52 6.03
CA SER A 137 -14.90 -9.80 5.32
C SER A 137 -16.05 -9.38 6.23
N ASP A 138 -16.40 -10.23 7.21
CA ASP A 138 -17.44 -9.89 8.16
C ASP A 138 -16.90 -9.01 9.29
N HIS A 139 -15.71 -9.32 9.75
CA HIS A 139 -15.12 -8.58 10.86
C HIS A 139 -14.71 -7.17 10.50
N LEU A 140 -14.19 -6.96 9.29
CA LEU A 140 -13.86 -5.62 8.87
C LEU A 140 -15.10 -4.77 8.72
N GLY A 141 -16.20 -5.38 8.29
CA GLY A 141 -17.47 -4.67 8.22
C GLY A 141 -17.96 -4.22 9.59
N LEU A 142 -17.74 -5.02 10.62
CA LEU A 142 -18.09 -4.65 11.98
C LEU A 142 -17.10 -3.66 12.57
N ASP A 143 -15.82 -3.88 12.33
CA ASP A 143 -14.79 -3.02 12.89
C ASP A 143 -14.82 -1.61 12.33
N ARG A 144 -15.34 -1.45 11.13
CA ARG A 144 -15.45 -0.12 10.55
C ARG A 144 -16.39 0.78 11.32
N SER A 145 -17.34 0.20 12.03
CA SER A 145 -18.21 1.01 12.86
C SER A 145 -17.49 1.55 14.09
N ASP A 146 -16.40 0.88 14.47
CA ASP A 146 -15.59 1.29 15.61
C ASP A 146 -14.41 2.15 15.20
N LEU A 147 -14.16 2.24 13.91
CA LEU A 147 -13.07 3.02 13.37
C LEU A 147 -13.50 4.44 13.10
#